data_4f06dfbfa2421aa7d192f02405ebdfaf
#
_entry.id   4f06dfbfa2421aa7d192f02405ebdfaf
#
_cell.length_a   1.000
_cell.length_b   1.000
_cell.length_c   1.000
_cell.angle_alpha   90.00
_cell.angle_beta   90.00
_cell.angle_gamma   90.00
#
_symmetry.space_group_name_H-M   'P 1'
#
loop_
_entity.id
_entity.type
_entity.pdbx_description
1 polymer ?
#
loop_
_entity_poly.entity_id
_entity_poly.type
_entity_poly.pdbx_seq_one_letter_code
_entity_poly.pdbx_strand_id
1 'polypeptide(L)'
;VNYTVSMNDIQMAQGGREGVRVGTGNSTLGLETQLRNEEIPPWWVSHVRNGERTTLDIDATATSGRLGRSVDFSRSREIQTDLLGAFNSDETRPVNADSPLTSDPVLYVNETRGEWGSVSESETPIEMAFTVYNPNIEPYVVTEIGYDITMNGVEMGSGQTDEGYSIPSYSTETVEFTTALQNRHLDDWWVTHLDEEVRGHQVTGLRIEFYAVIEFPTGEEATIPLDALTYEETIETEIFDEGNDVRNASESSEDGSDDGGDGDDGGETSDGTTNGGNTTDGGNETDDGNTTENGTDDGTENGTDDGDDGVLPL
;
A
#
# COMPACT_ATOMS: atom_id res chain seq x y z
N VAL A 1 6.89 -26.33 22.67
CA VAL A 1 7.31 -25.18 21.91
C VAL A 1 6.65 -23.96 22.50
N ASN A 2 7.43 -22.88 22.76
CA ASN A 2 6.93 -21.57 23.12
C ASN A 2 7.43 -20.59 22.06
N TYR A 3 6.65 -19.55 21.80
CA TYR A 3 7.02 -18.52 20.83
C TYR A 3 6.52 -17.14 21.22
N THR A 4 7.16 -16.12 20.69
CA THR A 4 6.81 -14.70 20.81
C THR A 4 6.84 -14.10 19.42
N VAL A 5 5.86 -13.24 19.13
CA VAL A 5 5.80 -12.43 17.92
C VAL A 5 5.89 -10.97 18.33
N SER A 6 6.84 -10.26 17.75
CA SER A 6 7.04 -8.82 18.01
C SER A 6 7.06 -8.06 16.68
N MET A 7 6.57 -6.82 16.72
CA MET A 7 6.59 -5.87 15.61
C MET A 7 7.20 -4.57 16.12
N ASN A 8 8.37 -4.18 15.58
CA ASN A 8 9.16 -3.04 16.07
C ASN A 8 9.42 -3.13 17.59
N ASP A 9 9.87 -4.28 18.08
CA ASP A 9 10.11 -4.58 19.52
C ASP A 9 8.85 -4.57 20.41
N ILE A 10 7.66 -4.35 19.84
CA ILE A 10 6.39 -4.42 20.57
C ILE A 10 5.86 -5.85 20.49
N GLN A 11 5.64 -6.47 21.64
CA GLN A 11 5.19 -7.86 21.71
C GLN A 11 3.70 -7.97 21.34
N MET A 12 3.42 -8.33 20.09
CA MET A 12 2.06 -8.48 19.57
C MET A 12 1.39 -9.77 20.04
N ALA A 13 2.16 -10.81 20.23
CA ALA A 13 1.60 -12.10 20.65
C ALA A 13 2.65 -12.98 21.37
N GLN A 14 2.15 -13.93 22.14
CA GLN A 14 2.94 -15.03 22.68
C GLN A 14 2.07 -16.28 22.76
N GLY A 15 2.67 -17.42 22.58
CA GLY A 15 1.96 -18.68 22.67
C GLY A 15 2.86 -19.85 22.91
N GLY A 16 2.24 -21.03 23.01
CA GLY A 16 3.00 -22.26 23.18
C GLY A 16 2.13 -23.50 23.01
N ARG A 17 2.78 -24.60 22.69
CA ARG A 17 2.13 -25.90 22.57
C ARG A 17 2.98 -26.97 23.26
N GLU A 18 2.36 -27.67 24.20
CA GLU A 18 2.98 -28.78 24.90
C GLU A 18 2.62 -30.14 24.25
N GLY A 19 3.42 -31.14 24.51
CA GLY A 19 3.13 -32.50 24.10
C GLY A 19 3.19 -32.75 22.59
N VAL A 20 3.89 -31.90 21.85
CA VAL A 20 4.09 -32.05 20.40
C VAL A 20 4.91 -33.33 20.15
N ARG A 21 4.42 -34.19 19.25
CA ARG A 21 5.14 -35.38 18.80
C ARG A 21 5.68 -35.13 17.41
N VAL A 22 7.00 -35.14 17.29
CA VAL A 22 7.70 -34.98 16.02
C VAL A 22 8.18 -36.38 15.59
N GLY A 23 7.86 -36.76 14.35
CA GLY A 23 8.37 -37.99 13.74
C GLY A 23 9.79 -37.81 13.19
N THR A 24 10.33 -38.85 12.55
CA THR A 24 11.57 -38.74 11.78
C THR A 24 11.26 -38.09 10.42
N GLY A 25 12.03 -37.06 10.02
CA GLY A 25 11.85 -36.30 8.81
C GLY A 25 11.20 -34.94 9.06
N ASN A 26 10.70 -34.29 8.00
CA ASN A 26 10.05 -33.01 8.08
C ASN A 26 8.67 -33.14 8.73
N SER A 27 8.36 -32.23 9.64
CA SER A 27 7.08 -32.19 10.35
C SER A 27 6.61 -30.73 10.39
N THR A 28 5.36 -30.47 9.99
CA THR A 28 4.72 -29.16 10.11
C THR A 28 3.96 -29.10 11.43
N LEU A 29 4.14 -28.03 12.17
CA LEU A 29 3.42 -27.73 13.41
C LEU A 29 2.53 -26.52 13.20
N GLY A 30 1.22 -26.73 13.19
CA GLY A 30 0.24 -25.63 13.23
C GLY A 30 0.18 -25.03 14.63
N LEU A 31 0.32 -23.74 14.72
CA LEU A 31 0.16 -22.94 15.94
C LEU A 31 -0.99 -21.96 15.72
N GLU A 32 -1.81 -21.79 16.74
CA GLU A 32 -2.87 -20.79 16.77
C GLU A 32 -2.41 -19.66 17.68
N THR A 33 -2.46 -18.42 17.18
CA THR A 33 -1.92 -17.25 17.85
C THR A 33 -3.02 -16.22 18.03
N GLN A 34 -3.14 -15.66 19.23
CA GLN A 34 -4.01 -14.53 19.50
C GLN A 34 -3.17 -13.27 19.61
N LEU A 35 -3.46 -12.31 18.75
CA LEU A 35 -2.85 -10.99 18.79
C LEU A 35 -3.47 -10.15 19.90
N ARG A 36 -2.67 -9.26 20.48
CA ARG A 36 -3.10 -8.30 21.48
C ARG A 36 -3.53 -7.03 20.79
N ASN A 37 -4.83 -6.77 20.75
CA ASN A 37 -5.36 -5.58 20.07
C ASN A 37 -4.87 -4.27 20.72
N GLU A 38 -4.63 -4.28 22.05
CA GLU A 38 -4.10 -3.12 22.76
C GLU A 38 -2.70 -2.69 22.31
N GLU A 39 -1.96 -3.58 21.63
CA GLU A 39 -0.61 -3.29 21.12
C GLU A 39 -0.62 -2.77 19.67
N ILE A 40 -1.78 -2.76 19.01
CA ILE A 40 -1.90 -2.28 17.63
C ILE A 40 -1.63 -0.77 17.54
N PRO A 41 -2.22 0.12 18.36
CA PRO A 41 -1.91 1.54 18.30
C PRO A 41 -0.44 1.87 18.59
N PRO A 42 0.23 1.32 19.63
CA PRO A 42 1.67 1.53 19.84
C PRO A 42 2.52 1.05 18.67
N TRP A 43 2.20 -0.12 18.10
CA TRP A 43 2.89 -0.60 16.90
C TRP A 43 2.71 0.35 15.72
N TRP A 44 1.49 0.79 15.43
CA TRP A 44 1.19 1.71 14.34
C TRP A 44 2.00 3.00 14.47
N VAL A 45 2.04 3.58 15.68
CA VAL A 45 2.88 4.75 15.97
C VAL A 45 4.35 4.51 15.64
N SER A 46 4.87 3.34 16.00
CA SER A 46 6.25 2.96 15.68
C SER A 46 6.47 2.77 14.18
N HIS A 47 5.51 2.16 13.48
CA HIS A 47 5.53 1.94 12.03
C HIS A 47 5.63 3.26 11.28
N VAL A 48 4.73 4.21 11.55
CA VAL A 48 4.72 5.53 10.90
C VAL A 48 5.98 6.32 11.25
N ARG A 49 6.42 6.34 12.52
CA ARG A 49 7.65 7.05 12.94
C ARG A 49 8.92 6.49 12.32
N ASN A 50 8.93 5.22 11.98
CA ASN A 50 10.04 4.56 11.29
C ASN A 50 9.98 4.71 9.76
N GLY A 51 9.15 5.62 9.24
CA GLY A 51 8.98 5.83 7.80
C GLY A 51 8.25 4.67 7.15
N GLU A 52 7.15 4.26 7.74
CA GLU A 52 6.28 3.17 7.32
C GLU A 52 7.01 1.81 7.23
N ARG A 53 7.85 1.54 8.24
CA ARG A 53 8.62 0.29 8.34
C ARG A 53 8.33 -0.45 9.63
N THR A 54 8.13 -1.74 9.48
CA THR A 54 7.98 -2.68 10.59
C THR A 54 8.96 -3.81 10.44
N THR A 55 9.71 -4.09 11.51
CA THR A 55 10.44 -5.33 11.66
C THR A 55 9.56 -6.32 12.42
N LEU A 56 9.19 -7.40 11.77
CA LEU A 56 8.50 -8.53 12.38
C LEU A 56 9.52 -9.55 12.84
N ASP A 57 9.53 -9.84 14.13
CA ASP A 57 10.39 -10.84 14.75
C ASP A 57 9.55 -11.97 15.35
N ILE A 58 9.92 -13.21 15.02
CA ILE A 58 9.30 -14.41 15.58
C ILE A 58 10.41 -15.22 16.25
N ASP A 59 10.36 -15.30 17.58
CA ASP A 59 11.27 -16.09 18.40
C ASP A 59 10.55 -17.31 18.95
N ALA A 60 11.11 -18.49 18.74
CA ALA A 60 10.53 -19.73 19.22
C ALA A 60 11.57 -20.61 19.91
N THR A 61 11.18 -21.27 21.00
CA THR A 61 11.98 -22.23 21.72
C THR A 61 11.28 -23.58 21.76
N ALA A 62 11.93 -24.62 21.22
CA ALA A 62 11.48 -26.00 21.31
C ALA A 62 12.26 -26.74 22.38
N THR A 63 11.55 -27.25 23.39
CA THR A 63 12.18 -28.03 24.48
C THR A 63 11.80 -29.51 24.40
N SER A 64 12.79 -30.40 24.35
CA SER A 64 12.58 -31.84 24.41
C SER A 64 12.59 -32.34 25.83
N GLY A 65 11.43 -32.76 26.33
CA GLY A 65 11.30 -33.36 27.66
C GLY A 65 12.08 -34.70 27.84
N ARG A 66 12.38 -35.40 26.73
CA ARG A 66 13.15 -36.66 26.75
C ARG A 66 14.65 -36.42 26.83
N LEU A 67 15.15 -35.37 26.18
CA LEU A 67 16.58 -35.10 26.07
C LEU A 67 17.04 -34.03 27.05
N GLY A 68 16.10 -33.28 27.66
CA GLY A 68 16.39 -32.16 28.53
C GLY A 68 17.14 -31.02 27.80
N ARG A 69 16.93 -30.91 26.49
CA ARG A 69 17.58 -29.90 25.63
C ARG A 69 16.55 -28.98 25.00
N SER A 70 16.91 -27.71 24.82
CA SER A 70 16.14 -26.72 24.09
C SER A 70 16.90 -26.32 22.84
N VAL A 71 16.15 -25.96 21.81
CA VAL A 71 16.63 -25.35 20.55
C VAL A 71 15.83 -24.08 20.32
N ASP A 72 16.53 -23.00 20.04
CA ASP A 72 15.95 -21.72 19.77
C ASP A 72 15.94 -21.46 18.26
N PHE A 73 14.87 -20.85 17.77
CA PHE A 73 14.67 -20.44 16.39
C PHE A 73 14.28 -18.97 16.40
N SER A 74 14.86 -18.19 15.50
CA SER A 74 14.51 -16.79 15.32
C SER A 74 14.34 -16.51 13.85
N ARG A 75 13.30 -15.75 13.50
CA ARG A 75 13.06 -15.26 12.15
C ARG A 75 12.72 -13.79 12.21
N SER A 76 13.35 -13.00 11.35
CA SER A 76 13.10 -11.58 11.22
C SER A 76 12.71 -11.23 9.78
N ARG A 77 11.76 -10.32 9.60
CA ARG A 77 11.30 -9.83 8.31
C ARG A 77 11.02 -8.34 8.39
N GLU A 78 11.40 -7.58 7.37
CA GLU A 78 11.02 -6.18 7.22
C GLU A 78 9.78 -6.07 6.31
N ILE A 79 8.81 -5.25 6.76
CA ILE A 79 7.59 -4.88 6.05
C ILE A 79 7.65 -3.37 5.85
N GLN A 80 7.49 -2.92 4.62
CA GLN A 80 7.45 -1.50 4.28
C GLN A 80 6.19 -1.23 3.48
N THR A 81 5.51 -0.12 3.82
CA THR A 81 4.37 0.43 3.08
C THR A 81 4.70 1.84 2.58
N ASP A 82 3.86 2.37 1.73
CA ASP A 82 3.89 3.75 1.26
C ASP A 82 2.45 4.23 1.11
N LEU A 83 1.85 4.58 2.25
CA LEU A 83 0.43 4.91 2.35
C LEU A 83 0.06 6.25 1.72
N LEU A 84 1.01 7.19 1.63
CA LEU A 84 0.77 8.54 1.12
C LEU A 84 1.51 8.83 -0.19
N GLY A 85 2.33 7.91 -0.69
CA GLY A 85 3.18 8.17 -1.85
C GLY A 85 2.40 8.53 -3.10
N ALA A 86 1.33 7.79 -3.40
CA ALA A 86 0.49 8.06 -4.57
C ALA A 86 -0.44 9.28 -4.39
N PHE A 87 -0.63 9.78 -3.16
CA PHE A 87 -1.33 11.04 -2.92
C PHE A 87 -0.52 12.24 -3.42
N ASN A 88 0.81 12.17 -3.35
CA ASN A 88 1.71 13.20 -3.82
C ASN A 88 1.74 13.23 -5.34
N SER A 89 1.08 14.22 -5.94
CA SER A 89 0.85 14.30 -7.38
C SER A 89 0.97 15.72 -7.91
N ASP A 90 1.58 15.88 -9.09
CA ASP A 90 1.64 17.12 -9.86
C ASP A 90 0.61 17.11 -11.02
N GLU A 91 -0.33 16.17 -11.00
CA GLU A 91 -1.36 16.09 -12.01
C GLU A 91 -2.44 17.16 -11.80
N THR A 92 -2.70 17.94 -12.85
CA THR A 92 -3.76 18.95 -12.82
C THR A 92 -5.13 18.30 -12.96
N ARG A 93 -6.00 18.49 -11.97
CA ARG A 93 -7.36 17.96 -11.92
C ARG A 93 -8.40 19.10 -11.82
N PRO A 94 -9.44 19.09 -12.66
CA PRO A 94 -10.51 20.08 -12.57
C PRO A 94 -11.44 19.73 -11.40
N VAL A 95 -11.87 20.76 -10.67
CA VAL A 95 -12.92 20.70 -9.65
C VAL A 95 -14.16 21.37 -10.22
N ASN A 96 -15.25 20.64 -10.32
CA ASN A 96 -16.52 21.11 -10.80
C ASN A 96 -17.51 21.23 -9.65
N ALA A 97 -18.33 22.27 -9.67
CA ALA A 97 -19.34 22.47 -8.63
C ALA A 97 -20.71 21.89 -9.01
N ASP A 98 -20.93 21.61 -10.29
CA ASP A 98 -22.23 21.21 -10.84
C ASP A 98 -23.36 22.14 -10.38
N SER A 99 -23.03 23.42 -10.24
CA SER A 99 -23.94 24.47 -9.71
C SER A 99 -24.27 25.52 -10.78
N PRO A 100 -25.53 25.92 -10.92
CA PRO A 100 -25.90 26.98 -11.83
C PRO A 100 -25.33 28.36 -11.45
N LEU A 101 -24.76 28.49 -10.26
CA LEU A 101 -24.16 29.72 -9.74
C LEU A 101 -22.71 29.91 -10.16
N THR A 102 -22.07 28.89 -10.72
CA THR A 102 -20.65 28.88 -11.07
C THR A 102 -20.42 28.45 -12.50
N SER A 103 -19.26 28.83 -13.02
CA SER A 103 -18.74 28.25 -14.26
C SER A 103 -17.79 27.09 -13.92
N ASP A 104 -18.01 25.94 -14.49
CA ASP A 104 -17.08 24.81 -14.34
C ASP A 104 -15.93 24.91 -15.35
N PRO A 105 -14.72 24.53 -14.93
CA PRO A 105 -14.34 24.17 -13.56
C PRO A 105 -14.27 25.40 -12.64
N VAL A 106 -14.64 25.19 -11.36
CA VAL A 106 -14.52 26.21 -10.32
C VAL A 106 -13.05 26.48 -10.00
N LEU A 107 -12.29 25.42 -9.85
CA LEU A 107 -10.86 25.44 -9.56
C LEU A 107 -10.14 24.33 -10.34
N TYR A 108 -8.86 24.50 -10.54
CA TYR A 108 -7.95 23.40 -10.86
C TYR A 108 -7.07 23.11 -9.66
N VAL A 109 -6.91 21.85 -9.28
CA VAL A 109 -5.88 21.43 -8.35
C VAL A 109 -4.69 20.98 -9.17
N ASN A 110 -3.58 21.69 -9.06
CA ASN A 110 -2.37 21.45 -9.84
C ASN A 110 -1.38 20.53 -9.12
N GLU A 111 -1.52 20.44 -7.80
CA GLU A 111 -0.59 19.68 -6.98
C GLU A 111 -1.28 19.25 -5.69
N THR A 112 -1.01 18.02 -5.27
CA THR A 112 -1.39 17.49 -3.96
C THR A 112 -0.15 17.00 -3.23
N ARG A 113 -0.05 17.31 -1.93
CA ARG A 113 1.02 16.85 -1.03
C ARG A 113 0.43 16.39 0.28
N GLY A 114 0.96 15.29 0.81
CA GLY A 114 0.61 14.73 2.10
C GLY A 114 1.85 14.23 2.80
N GLU A 115 1.96 14.55 4.07
CA GLU A 115 3.05 14.11 4.95
C GLU A 115 2.48 13.67 6.30
N TRP A 116 3.13 12.70 6.94
CA TRP A 116 2.78 12.32 8.29
C TRP A 116 3.17 13.42 9.27
N GLY A 117 2.20 13.88 10.05
CA GLY A 117 2.45 14.81 11.15
C GLY A 117 3.00 14.12 12.41
N SER A 118 2.86 14.78 13.53
CA SER A 118 3.34 14.27 14.83
C SER A 118 2.41 13.18 15.36
N VAL A 119 2.76 11.92 15.09
CA VAL A 119 1.96 10.73 15.46
C VAL A 119 1.98 10.51 16.98
N SER A 120 0.81 10.23 17.55
CA SER A 120 0.59 9.89 18.97
C SER A 120 -0.15 8.54 19.09
N GLU A 121 -0.33 8.03 20.30
CA GLU A 121 -1.13 6.81 20.52
C GLU A 121 -2.63 7.00 20.21
N SER A 122 -3.14 8.22 20.27
CA SER A 122 -4.56 8.51 20.02
C SER A 122 -4.86 8.90 18.59
N GLU A 123 -3.89 9.49 17.88
CA GLU A 123 -4.12 10.14 16.61
C GLU A 123 -2.88 10.12 15.72
N THR A 124 -3.10 9.94 14.43
CA THR A 124 -2.09 10.01 13.37
C THR A 124 -2.47 11.14 12.41
N PRO A 125 -1.93 12.35 12.61
CA PRO A 125 -2.19 13.48 11.73
C PRO A 125 -1.53 13.29 10.36
N ILE A 126 -2.20 13.80 9.32
CA ILE A 126 -1.67 13.93 7.96
C ILE A 126 -1.72 15.42 7.61
N GLU A 127 -0.56 16.02 7.42
CA GLU A 127 -0.41 17.39 6.94
C GLU A 127 -0.58 17.39 5.43
N MET A 128 -1.57 18.11 4.93
CA MET A 128 -1.96 18.13 3.52
C MET A 128 -1.87 19.53 2.93
N ALA A 129 -1.50 19.59 1.66
CA ALA A 129 -1.47 20.82 0.89
C ALA A 129 -2.02 20.61 -0.53
N PHE A 130 -2.91 21.48 -0.96
CA PHE A 130 -3.43 21.56 -2.32
C PHE A 130 -2.98 22.87 -2.97
N THR A 131 -2.25 22.78 -4.08
CA THR A 131 -1.97 23.95 -4.91
C THR A 131 -3.10 24.12 -5.92
N VAL A 132 -3.91 25.14 -5.73
CA VAL A 132 -5.13 25.38 -6.49
C VAL A 132 -5.01 26.63 -7.38
N TYR A 133 -5.61 26.57 -8.56
CA TYR A 133 -5.69 27.68 -9.50
C TYR A 133 -7.16 28.05 -9.76
N ASN A 134 -7.50 29.33 -9.62
CA ASN A 134 -8.81 29.86 -9.96
C ASN A 134 -8.82 30.38 -11.42
N PRO A 135 -9.49 29.68 -12.35
CA PRO A 135 -9.57 30.11 -13.75
C PRO A 135 -10.60 31.21 -13.98
N ASN A 136 -11.36 31.59 -12.95
CA ASN A 136 -12.52 32.48 -13.08
C ASN A 136 -12.17 33.92 -12.75
N ILE A 137 -13.03 34.84 -13.23
CA ILE A 137 -12.90 36.27 -12.94
C ILE A 137 -13.29 36.62 -11.51
N GLU A 138 -14.08 35.76 -10.86
CA GLU A 138 -14.56 35.97 -9.51
C GLU A 138 -13.58 35.33 -8.52
N PRO A 139 -13.21 36.06 -7.44
CA PRO A 139 -12.45 35.46 -6.36
C PRO A 139 -13.36 34.56 -5.54
N TYR A 140 -12.78 33.48 -4.96
CA TYR A 140 -13.45 32.56 -4.06
C TYR A 140 -12.80 32.60 -2.68
N VAL A 141 -13.61 32.33 -1.67
CA VAL A 141 -13.12 32.05 -0.31
C VAL A 141 -13.53 30.62 0.05
N VAL A 142 -12.56 29.76 0.24
CA VAL A 142 -12.78 28.44 0.84
C VAL A 142 -12.92 28.67 2.33
N THR A 143 -14.09 28.46 2.89
CA THR A 143 -14.37 28.69 4.32
C THR A 143 -14.18 27.43 5.15
N GLU A 144 -14.26 26.25 4.52
CA GLU A 144 -14.14 24.95 5.17
C GLU A 144 -13.61 23.93 4.17
N ILE A 145 -12.76 23.03 4.65
CA ILE A 145 -12.40 21.79 3.96
C ILE A 145 -12.74 20.65 4.91
N GLY A 146 -13.62 19.75 4.47
CA GLY A 146 -13.97 18.57 5.22
C GLY A 146 -13.37 17.31 4.59
N TYR A 147 -13.23 16.27 5.41
CA TYR A 147 -12.70 14.98 5.00
C TYR A 147 -13.33 13.82 5.73
N ASP A 148 -13.34 12.66 5.06
CA ASP A 148 -13.68 11.36 5.61
C ASP A 148 -12.60 10.35 5.20
N ILE A 149 -12.08 9.58 6.18
CA ILE A 149 -11.05 8.57 5.97
C ILE A 149 -11.60 7.20 6.33
N THR A 150 -11.50 6.27 5.42
CA THR A 150 -11.85 4.86 5.66
C THR A 150 -10.71 3.91 5.29
N MET A 151 -10.58 2.83 6.04
CA MET A 151 -9.68 1.71 5.72
C MET A 151 -10.48 0.42 5.74
N ASN A 152 -10.57 -0.26 4.59
CA ASN A 152 -11.44 -1.42 4.41
C ASN A 152 -12.91 -1.19 4.81
N GLY A 153 -13.40 0.04 4.68
CA GLY A 153 -14.76 0.42 5.06
C GLY A 153 -14.94 0.69 6.58
N VAL A 154 -13.88 0.58 7.37
CA VAL A 154 -13.85 1.05 8.75
C VAL A 154 -13.58 2.55 8.74
N GLU A 155 -14.44 3.34 9.39
CA GLU A 155 -14.22 4.78 9.55
C GLU A 155 -13.02 5.00 10.46
N MET A 156 -11.96 5.59 9.89
CA MET A 156 -10.70 5.86 10.60
C MET A 156 -10.64 7.29 11.11
N GLY A 157 -11.39 8.21 10.53
CA GLY A 157 -11.45 9.59 10.95
C GLY A 157 -12.29 10.44 10.01
N SER A 158 -12.85 11.49 10.57
CA SER A 158 -13.56 12.52 9.83
C SER A 158 -13.38 13.86 10.53
N GLY A 159 -13.46 14.94 9.79
CA GLY A 159 -13.29 16.27 10.34
C GLY A 159 -13.41 17.36 9.31
N GLN A 160 -13.20 18.58 9.77
CA GLN A 160 -13.20 19.78 8.95
C GLN A 160 -12.20 20.79 9.50
N THR A 161 -11.68 21.65 8.62
CA THR A 161 -10.85 22.80 8.99
C THR A 161 -11.71 24.05 9.08
N ASP A 162 -11.42 24.93 10.05
CA ASP A 162 -12.07 26.23 10.22
C ASP A 162 -11.23 27.38 9.60
N GLU A 163 -10.11 27.06 8.95
CA GLU A 163 -9.26 28.07 8.30
C GLU A 163 -9.80 28.42 6.93
N GLY A 164 -10.04 29.72 6.72
CA GLY A 164 -10.49 30.25 5.45
C GLY A 164 -9.32 30.64 4.53
N TYR A 165 -9.43 30.27 3.25
CA TYR A 165 -8.45 30.59 2.20
C TYR A 165 -9.07 31.45 1.12
N SER A 166 -8.45 32.59 0.82
CA SER A 166 -8.87 33.43 -0.30
C SER A 166 -8.10 33.05 -1.55
N ILE A 167 -8.85 32.71 -2.60
CA ILE A 167 -8.30 32.36 -3.91
C ILE A 167 -8.71 33.44 -4.91
N PRO A 168 -7.85 34.45 -5.16
CA PRO A 168 -8.16 35.55 -6.07
C PRO A 168 -8.40 35.05 -7.51
N SER A 169 -9.06 35.89 -8.31
CA SER A 169 -9.28 35.59 -9.73
C SER A 169 -7.95 35.41 -10.46
N TYR A 170 -7.89 34.41 -11.31
CA TYR A 170 -6.72 34.08 -12.14
C TYR A 170 -5.40 33.87 -11.33
N SER A 171 -5.51 33.43 -10.09
CA SER A 171 -4.34 33.19 -9.22
C SER A 171 -4.22 31.75 -8.81
N THR A 172 -3.01 31.41 -8.39
CA THR A 172 -2.67 30.14 -7.76
C THR A 172 -2.37 30.37 -6.30
N GLU A 173 -2.97 29.56 -5.43
CA GLU A 173 -2.77 29.60 -3.98
C GLU A 173 -2.53 28.19 -3.47
N THR A 174 -1.81 28.08 -2.34
CA THR A 174 -1.66 26.82 -1.63
C THR A 174 -2.57 26.82 -0.41
N VAL A 175 -3.38 25.78 -0.32
CA VAL A 175 -4.31 25.53 0.77
C VAL A 175 -3.73 24.41 1.63
N GLU A 176 -3.36 24.74 2.86
CA GLU A 176 -2.75 23.79 3.81
C GLU A 176 -3.76 23.43 4.90
N PHE A 177 -3.89 22.16 5.22
CA PHE A 177 -4.78 21.69 6.27
C PHE A 177 -4.31 20.35 6.83
N THR A 178 -4.87 19.96 7.98
CA THR A 178 -4.52 18.71 8.63
C THR A 178 -5.74 17.80 8.70
N THR A 179 -5.58 16.56 8.25
CA THR A 179 -6.51 15.46 8.49
C THR A 179 -5.93 14.53 9.55
N ALA A 180 -6.74 13.64 10.12
CA ALA A 180 -6.21 12.71 11.12
C ALA A 180 -6.92 11.36 11.12
N LEU A 181 -6.11 10.30 11.22
CA LEU A 181 -6.58 8.97 11.57
C LEU A 181 -6.72 8.88 13.09
N GLN A 182 -7.81 8.33 13.55
CA GLN A 182 -8.05 8.09 14.96
C GLN A 182 -7.65 6.67 15.34
N ASN A 183 -6.55 6.55 16.06
CA ASN A 183 -5.87 5.29 16.33
C ASN A 183 -6.70 4.29 17.16
N ARG A 184 -7.80 4.76 17.79
CA ARG A 184 -8.77 3.88 18.48
C ARG A 184 -9.53 2.92 17.55
N HIS A 185 -9.51 3.17 16.23
CA HIS A 185 -10.17 2.33 15.22
C HIS A 185 -9.22 1.36 14.52
N LEU A 186 -7.93 1.40 14.88
CA LEU A 186 -6.91 0.55 14.28
C LEU A 186 -7.11 -0.93 14.58
N ASP A 187 -7.68 -1.28 15.73
CA ASP A 187 -7.99 -2.66 16.10
C ASP A 187 -9.13 -3.25 15.25
N ASP A 188 -10.17 -2.47 14.97
CA ASP A 188 -11.27 -2.86 14.08
C ASP A 188 -10.78 -3.01 12.64
N TRP A 189 -9.98 -2.05 12.17
CA TRP A 189 -9.36 -2.14 10.85
C TRP A 189 -8.43 -3.34 10.71
N TRP A 190 -7.59 -3.61 11.72
CA TRP A 190 -6.60 -4.68 11.68
C TRP A 190 -7.23 -6.05 11.44
N VAL A 191 -8.39 -6.31 12.05
CA VAL A 191 -9.16 -7.54 11.82
C VAL A 191 -9.53 -7.67 10.33
N THR A 192 -9.96 -6.58 9.71
CA THR A 192 -10.34 -6.59 8.28
C THR A 192 -9.14 -6.72 7.35
N HIS A 193 -7.97 -6.20 7.76
CA HIS A 193 -6.73 -6.33 7.01
C HIS A 193 -6.23 -7.78 6.96
N LEU A 194 -6.37 -8.51 8.07
CA LEU A 194 -5.95 -9.91 8.19
C LEU A 194 -6.99 -10.92 7.68
N ASP A 195 -8.17 -10.46 7.24
CA ASP A 195 -9.24 -11.35 6.75
C ASP A 195 -8.97 -11.83 5.32
N GLU A 196 -8.10 -12.83 5.20
CA GLU A 196 -7.76 -13.47 3.92
C GLU A 196 -8.90 -14.30 3.34
N GLU A 197 -9.85 -14.77 4.17
CA GLU A 197 -11.01 -15.56 3.69
C GLU A 197 -11.91 -14.71 2.79
N VAL A 198 -12.06 -13.43 3.09
CA VAL A 198 -12.89 -12.49 2.32
C VAL A 198 -12.11 -11.84 1.19
N ARG A 199 -10.82 -11.53 1.38
CA ARG A 199 -10.03 -10.71 0.48
C ARG A 199 -9.00 -11.50 -0.33
N GLY A 200 -8.69 -12.73 0.07
CA GLY A 200 -7.68 -13.59 -0.56
C GLY A 200 -6.23 -13.27 -0.19
N HIS A 201 -5.96 -12.08 0.36
CA HIS A 201 -4.67 -11.56 0.78
C HIS A 201 -4.84 -10.65 1.99
N GLN A 202 -3.74 -10.29 2.65
CA GLN A 202 -3.72 -9.24 3.68
C GLN A 202 -3.71 -7.87 2.98
N VAL A 203 -4.90 -7.31 2.79
CA VAL A 203 -5.11 -6.12 1.96
C VAL A 203 -5.80 -5.01 2.74
N THR A 204 -5.34 -3.79 2.57
CA THR A 204 -6.02 -2.57 3.01
C THR A 204 -6.36 -1.70 1.81
N GLY A 205 -7.63 -1.37 1.64
CA GLY A 205 -8.09 -0.28 0.80
C GLY A 205 -8.22 0.98 1.65
N LEU A 206 -7.29 1.92 1.50
CA LEU A 206 -7.38 3.26 2.08
C LEU A 206 -8.18 4.15 1.14
N ARG A 207 -9.13 4.90 1.68
CA ARG A 207 -9.89 5.90 0.94
C ARG A 207 -10.00 7.19 1.76
N ILE A 208 -9.68 8.33 1.12
CA ILE A 208 -9.86 9.66 1.69
C ILE A 208 -10.72 10.47 0.72
N GLU A 209 -11.85 10.94 1.21
CA GLU A 209 -12.78 11.80 0.48
C GLU A 209 -12.71 13.21 1.04
N PHE A 210 -12.86 14.21 0.16
CA PHE A 210 -12.80 15.61 0.53
C PHE A 210 -14.01 16.36 0.01
N TYR A 211 -14.40 17.43 0.72
CA TYR A 211 -15.31 18.45 0.24
C TYR A 211 -14.80 19.83 0.65
N ALA A 212 -15.23 20.87 -0.04
CA ALA A 212 -14.95 22.24 0.32
C ALA A 212 -16.26 23.05 0.41
N VAL A 213 -16.33 23.97 1.35
CA VAL A 213 -17.36 25.02 1.37
C VAL A 213 -16.74 26.29 0.80
N ILE A 214 -17.35 26.79 -0.26
CA ILE A 214 -16.90 28.00 -0.94
C ILE A 214 -17.92 29.10 -0.75
N GLU A 215 -17.46 30.27 -0.27
CA GLU A 215 -18.21 31.51 -0.23
C GLU A 215 -17.94 32.31 -1.50
N PHE A 216 -19.03 32.70 -2.18
CA PHE A 216 -19.00 33.58 -3.37
C PHE A 216 -19.06 35.06 -2.99
N PRO A 217 -18.65 35.97 -3.91
CA PRO A 217 -18.73 37.43 -3.67
C PRO A 217 -20.14 37.92 -3.35
N THR A 218 -21.17 37.17 -3.67
CA THR A 218 -22.57 37.45 -3.33
C THR A 218 -22.89 37.19 -1.86
N GLY A 219 -22.00 36.51 -1.12
CA GLY A 219 -22.24 36.05 0.23
C GLY A 219 -23.03 34.74 0.30
N GLU A 220 -23.21 34.06 -0.84
CA GLU A 220 -23.79 32.71 -0.88
C GLU A 220 -22.67 31.67 -0.71
N GLU A 221 -22.99 30.57 -0.03
CA GLU A 221 -22.08 29.45 0.17
C GLU A 221 -22.56 28.24 -0.61
N ALA A 222 -21.60 27.44 -1.12
CA ALA A 222 -21.88 26.14 -1.70
C ALA A 222 -20.87 25.11 -1.21
N THR A 223 -21.37 23.93 -0.86
CA THR A 223 -20.55 22.76 -0.60
C THR A 223 -20.24 22.06 -1.92
N ILE A 224 -18.97 21.89 -2.21
CA ILE A 224 -18.46 21.32 -3.46
C ILE A 224 -17.77 20.01 -3.10
N PRO A 225 -18.23 18.86 -3.60
CA PRO A 225 -17.51 17.62 -3.46
C PRO A 225 -16.20 17.70 -4.27
N LEU A 226 -15.12 17.27 -3.67
CA LEU A 226 -13.80 17.25 -4.30
C LEU A 226 -13.49 15.84 -4.84
N ASP A 227 -14.44 15.24 -5.57
CA ASP A 227 -14.36 13.87 -6.08
C ASP A 227 -13.09 13.62 -6.91
N ALA A 228 -12.63 14.64 -7.64
CA ALA A 228 -11.38 14.58 -8.40
C ALA A 228 -10.13 14.42 -7.51
N LEU A 229 -10.26 14.67 -6.21
CA LEU A 229 -9.20 14.57 -5.20
C LEU A 229 -9.39 13.36 -4.28
N THR A 230 -10.48 12.59 -4.45
CA THR A 230 -10.63 11.34 -3.70
C THR A 230 -9.38 10.49 -3.87
N TYR A 231 -8.75 10.17 -2.76
CA TYR A 231 -7.58 9.32 -2.73
C TYR A 231 -7.99 7.88 -2.44
N GLU A 232 -7.52 6.97 -3.27
CA GLU A 232 -7.72 5.53 -3.08
C GLU A 232 -6.37 4.83 -3.27
N GLU A 233 -5.96 4.08 -2.26
CA GLU A 233 -4.74 3.27 -2.30
C GLU A 233 -5.02 1.85 -1.81
N THR A 234 -4.44 0.88 -2.49
CA THR A 234 -4.53 -0.53 -2.09
C THR A 234 -3.16 -1.00 -1.63
N ILE A 235 -3.07 -1.37 -0.36
CA ILE A 235 -1.85 -1.82 0.28
C ILE A 235 -1.97 -3.31 0.55
N GLU A 236 -1.10 -4.08 -0.08
CA GLU A 236 -0.97 -5.51 0.15
C GLU A 236 0.24 -5.79 1.05
N THR A 237 0.04 -6.60 2.07
CA THR A 237 1.12 -7.08 2.92
C THR A 237 1.04 -8.59 3.04
N GLU A 238 2.16 -9.20 3.34
CA GLU A 238 2.25 -10.65 3.59
C GLU A 238 2.84 -10.87 4.99
N ILE A 239 2.24 -10.21 6.01
CA ILE A 239 2.81 -10.15 7.36
C ILE A 239 3.06 -11.56 7.92
N PHE A 240 2.13 -12.48 7.69
CA PHE A 240 2.17 -13.84 8.22
C PHE A 240 2.27 -14.92 7.15
N ASP A 241 2.50 -14.56 5.89
CA ASP A 241 2.62 -15.54 4.83
C ASP A 241 3.88 -16.39 5.03
N GLU A 242 3.70 -17.70 4.97
CA GLU A 242 4.79 -18.66 4.95
C GLU A 242 5.46 -18.65 3.57
N GLY A 243 6.28 -17.63 3.30
CA GLY A 243 7.16 -17.66 2.14
C GLY A 243 7.93 -19.00 2.16
N ASN A 244 7.99 -19.67 1.04
CA ASN A 244 8.59 -20.98 0.78
C ASN A 244 10.07 -21.17 1.24
N ASP A 245 10.56 -20.38 2.19
CA ASP A 245 11.96 -20.38 2.63
C ASP A 245 12.29 -21.29 3.82
N VAL A 246 11.43 -22.26 4.13
CA VAL A 246 11.76 -23.30 5.14
C VAL A 246 12.81 -24.30 4.63
N ARG A 247 13.45 -24.05 3.47
CA ARG A 247 14.41 -25.03 2.89
C ARG A 247 15.86 -24.89 3.31
N ASN A 248 16.27 -23.87 4.07
CA ASN A 248 17.70 -23.63 4.32
C ASN A 248 18.15 -23.58 5.77
N ALA A 249 17.39 -24.09 6.73
CA ALA A 249 17.88 -24.23 8.10
C ALA A 249 18.68 -25.52 8.37
N SER A 250 18.92 -26.36 7.34
CA SER A 250 19.62 -27.63 7.48
C SER A 250 20.99 -27.72 6.78
N GLU A 251 21.52 -26.64 6.23
CA GLU A 251 22.83 -26.64 5.52
C GLU A 251 23.95 -25.84 6.21
N SER A 252 23.78 -25.37 7.43
CA SER A 252 24.85 -24.65 8.15
C SER A 252 25.48 -25.42 9.32
N SER A 253 25.46 -26.73 9.29
CA SER A 253 26.18 -27.52 10.29
C SER A 253 26.94 -28.69 9.66
N GLU A 254 27.78 -28.38 8.69
CA GLU A 254 28.94 -29.21 8.36
C GLU A 254 30.04 -28.29 7.88
N ASP A 255 30.96 -27.97 8.71
CA ASP A 255 32.39 -28.21 8.51
C ASP A 255 33.19 -27.68 9.71
N GLY A 256 33.94 -28.60 10.29
CA GLY A 256 34.89 -28.28 11.34
C GLY A 256 35.43 -29.53 11.99
N SER A 257 36.06 -30.41 11.23
CA SER A 257 37.01 -31.35 11.79
C SER A 257 38.14 -31.62 10.81
N ASP A 258 39.17 -30.85 11.01
CA ASP A 258 40.53 -31.09 10.63
C ASP A 258 41.02 -32.42 11.23
N ASP A 259 41.58 -33.30 10.45
CA ASP A 259 42.67 -34.17 10.89
C ASP A 259 43.57 -34.58 9.72
N GLY A 260 44.84 -34.29 9.90
CA GLY A 260 45.93 -34.53 8.98
C GLY A 260 46.27 -35.98 8.75
N GLY A 261 46.83 -36.27 7.62
CA GLY A 261 47.41 -37.56 7.26
C GLY A 261 48.27 -37.47 6.01
N ASP A 262 49.59 -37.41 6.24
CA ASP A 262 50.68 -37.57 5.29
C ASP A 262 50.51 -38.76 4.37
N GLY A 263 51.03 -38.63 3.11
CA GLY A 263 51.19 -39.78 2.22
C GLY A 263 51.62 -39.43 0.82
N ASP A 264 52.84 -39.23 0.68
CA ASP A 264 53.84 -39.22 -0.44
C ASP A 264 53.50 -40.13 -1.63
N ASP A 265 53.99 -39.70 -2.78
CA ASP A 265 54.58 -40.38 -3.91
C ASP A 265 53.94 -40.34 -5.30
N GLY A 266 54.64 -39.70 -6.18
CA GLY A 266 55.13 -40.27 -7.44
C GLY A 266 54.28 -40.16 -8.72
N GLY A 267 54.79 -39.42 -9.68
CA GLY A 267 54.80 -39.92 -11.05
C GLY A 267 54.12 -39.15 -12.14
N GLU A 268 54.93 -38.31 -12.77
CA GLU A 268 55.22 -38.19 -14.21
C GLU A 268 54.10 -37.93 -15.24
N THR A 269 54.30 -36.78 -15.89
CA THR A 269 54.44 -36.49 -17.34
C THR A 269 53.26 -36.77 -18.30
N SER A 270 52.91 -35.79 -19.01
CA SER A 270 53.10 -35.42 -20.44
C SER A 270 51.93 -34.59 -20.95
N ASP A 271 52.18 -33.36 -21.34
CA ASP A 271 52.47 -32.87 -22.69
C ASP A 271 51.31 -33.02 -23.69
N GLY A 272 51.00 -31.92 -24.32
CA GLY A 272 50.16 -31.92 -25.51
C GLY A 272 49.28 -30.70 -25.68
N THR A 273 49.86 -29.50 -25.91
CA THR A 273 49.84 -28.72 -27.15
C THR A 273 48.50 -28.52 -27.87
N THR A 274 48.21 -27.26 -27.98
CA THR A 274 47.97 -26.41 -29.19
C THR A 274 46.54 -26.17 -29.64
N ASN A 275 46.31 -24.87 -29.73
CA ASN A 275 45.88 -24.13 -30.94
C ASN A 275 44.37 -24.11 -31.19
N GLY A 276 43.76 -22.94 -31.23
CA GLY A 276 43.93 -21.93 -32.27
C GLY A 276 42.60 -21.54 -32.80
N GLY A 277 42.42 -20.26 -32.99
CA GLY A 277 41.65 -19.67 -34.08
C GLY A 277 40.23 -19.28 -33.74
N ASN A 278 39.96 -18.05 -33.53
CA ASN A 278 39.94 -16.85 -34.40
C ASN A 278 38.74 -16.79 -35.33
N THR A 279 38.18 -15.59 -35.34
CA THR A 279 37.46 -14.81 -36.39
C THR A 279 35.96 -14.98 -36.50
N THR A 280 35.30 -13.87 -36.16
CA THR A 280 34.80 -12.76 -36.98
C THR A 280 33.56 -13.09 -37.82
N ASP A 281 32.67 -12.18 -37.68
CA ASP A 281 32.07 -11.35 -38.74
C ASP A 281 30.58 -11.59 -39.00
N GLY A 282 29.80 -10.57 -38.85
CA GLY A 282 29.21 -9.78 -39.92
C GLY A 282 27.81 -10.27 -40.31
N GLY A 283 26.90 -9.35 -40.30
CA GLY A 283 25.70 -9.49 -41.12
C GLY A 283 24.47 -8.78 -40.58
N ASN A 284 24.49 -7.52 -40.72
CA ASN A 284 23.38 -6.62 -41.02
C ASN A 284 22.55 -7.13 -42.17
N GLU A 285 21.21 -7.15 -42.06
CA GLU A 285 20.34 -6.69 -43.16
C GLU A 285 18.92 -6.38 -42.67
N THR A 286 18.52 -5.19 -43.00
CA THR A 286 17.20 -4.61 -43.14
C THR A 286 16.33 -5.37 -44.12
N ASP A 287 15.05 -5.50 -43.89
CA ASP A 287 14.10 -5.41 -45.00
C ASP A 287 12.75 -4.82 -44.55
N ASP A 288 12.34 -3.88 -45.38
CA ASP A 288 11.08 -3.17 -45.40
C ASP A 288 9.95 -4.04 -45.93
N GLY A 289 8.71 -3.80 -45.44
CA GLY A 289 7.52 -4.45 -45.99
C GLY A 289 6.24 -3.78 -45.61
N ASN A 290 6.01 -2.64 -46.23
CA ASN A 290 4.71 -1.96 -46.38
C ASN A 290 3.70 -2.82 -47.14
N THR A 291 2.44 -2.91 -46.64
CA THR A 291 1.24 -2.87 -47.54
C THR A 291 -0.02 -2.52 -46.75
N THR A 292 -0.59 -1.44 -47.21
CA THR A 292 -1.98 -0.98 -47.12
C THR A 292 -2.99 -1.96 -47.75
N GLU A 293 -4.21 -2.01 -47.19
CA GLU A 293 -5.51 -2.00 -47.90
C GLU A 293 -6.62 -1.96 -46.86
N ASN A 294 -7.36 -0.94 -46.70
CA ASN A 294 -8.54 -0.35 -47.34
C ASN A 294 -9.69 -1.35 -47.55
N GLY A 295 -10.80 -1.11 -46.84
CA GLY A 295 -12.06 -1.82 -46.96
C GLY A 295 -13.18 -1.06 -46.26
N THR A 296 -13.71 -0.09 -46.96
CA THR A 296 -15.05 0.49 -46.78
C THR A 296 -16.09 -0.58 -47.05
N ASP A 297 -17.10 -0.74 -46.20
CA ASP A 297 -18.43 -1.01 -46.70
C ASP A 297 -19.52 -0.41 -45.80
N ASP A 298 -20.44 0.13 -46.51
CA ASP A 298 -21.62 0.91 -46.27
C ASP A 298 -22.82 -0.03 -45.95
N GLY A 299 -23.76 0.45 -45.12
CA GLY A 299 -24.96 -0.33 -44.85
C GLY A 299 -25.97 0.42 -44.00
N THR A 300 -26.61 1.37 -44.61
CA THR A 300 -27.93 1.96 -44.27
C THR A 300 -29.02 0.90 -44.12
N GLU A 301 -29.91 1.10 -43.12
CA GLU A 301 -31.39 1.13 -43.24
C GLU A 301 -32.01 1.11 -41.83
N ASN A 302 -32.62 2.18 -41.35
CA ASN A 302 -34.03 2.62 -41.55
C ASN A 302 -35.08 1.65 -40.96
N GLY A 303 -35.81 2.16 -39.96
CA GLY A 303 -36.95 1.48 -39.35
C GLY A 303 -37.64 2.36 -38.32
N THR A 304 -38.41 3.29 -38.78
CA THR A 304 -39.52 3.95 -38.07
C THR A 304 -40.55 2.92 -37.63
N ASP A 305 -41.10 3.04 -36.41
CA ASP A 305 -42.55 3.02 -36.24
C ASP A 305 -43.02 3.42 -34.84
N ASP A 306 -43.94 4.25 -34.88
CA ASP A 306 -44.98 4.84 -34.10
C ASP A 306 -45.54 4.17 -32.83
N GLY A 307 -45.96 5.04 -31.88
CA GLY A 307 -47.26 4.94 -31.24
C GLY A 307 -47.22 4.43 -29.79
N ASP A 308 -47.64 5.08 -28.79
CA ASP A 308 -49.00 5.49 -28.51
C ASP A 308 -49.12 6.10 -27.11
N ASP A 309 -50.04 6.99 -26.99
CA ASP A 309 -50.53 7.76 -25.86
C ASP A 309 -50.87 7.00 -24.58
N GLY A 310 -50.76 7.69 -23.43
CA GLY A 310 -51.33 7.22 -22.17
C GLY A 310 -51.17 8.19 -21.00
N VAL A 311 -51.75 9.36 -21.10
CA VAL A 311 -52.61 10.14 -20.16
C VAL A 311 -52.56 9.71 -18.68
N LEU A 312 -52.18 10.73 -17.83
CA LEU A 312 -52.49 10.94 -16.39
C LEU A 312 -53.99 10.63 -16.04
N PRO A 313 -54.42 10.54 -14.74
CA PRO A 313 -54.19 11.50 -13.68
C PRO A 313 -54.19 10.93 -12.24
N LEU A 314 -53.69 11.61 -11.34
CA LEU A 314 -54.06 12.24 -10.07
C LEU A 314 -52.91 12.26 -9.09
#